data_65a16f20163ebe84e75ad5ff0c2989ff
#
_entry.id   65a16f20163ebe84e75ad5ff0c2989ff
#
_cell.length_a   1.000
_cell.length_b   1.000
_cell.length_c   1.000
_cell.angle_alpha   90.00
_cell.angle_beta   90.00
_cell.angle_gamma   90.00
#
_symmetry.space_group_name_H-M   'P 1'
#
loop_
_entity.id
_entity.type
_entity.pdbx_description
1 polymer ?
#
loop_
_entity_poly.entity_id
_entity_poly.type
_entity_poly.pdbx_seq_one_letter_code
_entity_poly.pdbx_strand_id
1 'polypeptide(L)'
;MATLAEIRAKLREQESRTGGNNKQSGGDNAIYPHWNMAEGSEVVLRFLPDSDPEATFFWKERLMIKLPFAGIKGQTDSRPVTVNVPCMEMYGEACPVLQEVRGWFKDPALEQQGRKYWKKRSYIFQGFVAENPISEDTTPENPIRRFIIGPQIFQIIKGALMDPEMEELPTDYVRGVDFRIKKTSKGGYADYSTSAWSRRERAITEEEKTAIDAHGLHNLNDFLPKKPSDVEVKVIQEMFEASVDGEAYDPERFGQYFRAPGMSAPTGDPSKAKAPVAAPTATPTPVAEPVASAAPAPTAEAVAPTASATEEKPSSERANDILAMIRNRQS
;
A
#
# COMPACT_ATOMS: atom_id res chain seq x y z
N MET A 1 40.03 -7.66 -9.56
CA MET A 1 40.13 -7.86 -8.08
C MET A 1 39.84 -6.53 -7.44
N ALA A 2 38.89 -6.52 -6.49
CA ALA A 2 38.54 -5.28 -5.78
C ALA A 2 39.77 -4.78 -4.96
N THR A 3 40.03 -3.51 -5.02
CA THR A 3 41.12 -2.89 -4.25
C THR A 3 40.75 -2.75 -2.77
N LEU A 4 41.74 -2.72 -1.89
CA LEU A 4 41.53 -2.53 -0.44
C LEU A 4 40.76 -1.22 -0.15
N ALA A 5 40.93 -0.21 -0.99
CA ALA A 5 40.19 1.05 -0.91
C ALA A 5 38.68 0.89 -1.21
N GLU A 6 38.32 0.10 -2.22
CA GLU A 6 36.94 -0.21 -2.54
C GLU A 6 36.27 -1.05 -1.46
N ILE A 7 37.00 -2.01 -0.88
CA ILE A 7 36.52 -2.81 0.25
C ILE A 7 36.26 -1.91 1.48
N ARG A 8 37.18 -0.99 1.78
CA ARG A 8 37.02 -0.03 2.90
C ARG A 8 35.87 0.97 2.65
N ALA A 9 35.66 1.43 1.43
CA ALA A 9 34.56 2.31 1.07
C ALA A 9 33.22 1.56 1.26
N LYS A 10 33.16 0.31 0.82
CA LYS A 10 31.97 -0.53 0.96
C LYS A 10 31.68 -0.94 2.41
N LEU A 11 32.72 -1.16 3.22
CA LEU A 11 32.56 -1.40 4.66
C LEU A 11 32.06 -0.16 5.40
N ARG A 12 32.58 1.04 5.06
CA ARG A 12 32.07 2.30 5.63
C ARG A 12 30.63 2.56 5.23
N GLU A 13 30.25 2.25 4.00
CA GLU A 13 28.87 2.31 3.55
C GLU A 13 27.99 1.32 4.32
N GLN A 14 28.49 0.13 4.60
CA GLN A 14 27.80 -0.88 5.39
C GLN A 14 27.71 -0.53 6.88
N GLU A 15 28.75 0.08 7.46
CA GLU A 15 28.75 0.60 8.83
C GLU A 15 27.84 1.81 8.99
N SER A 16 27.76 2.71 8.01
CA SER A 16 26.81 3.83 8.02
C SER A 16 25.36 3.34 7.94
N ARG A 17 25.12 2.16 7.35
CA ARG A 17 23.82 1.48 7.36
C ARG A 17 23.53 0.76 8.69
N THR A 18 24.56 0.38 9.44
CA THR A 18 24.41 -0.42 10.68
C THR A 18 24.58 0.44 11.95
N GLY A 19 25.24 1.59 11.90
CA GLY A 19 25.62 2.43 13.03
C GLY A 19 24.76 3.66 13.32
N GLY A 20 23.57 3.77 12.75
CA GLY A 20 22.62 4.87 12.99
C GLY A 20 21.56 4.50 13.99
N ASN A 21 21.79 4.91 15.24
CA ASN A 21 20.80 4.93 16.28
C ASN A 21 19.46 5.49 15.77
N ASN A 22 18.42 4.64 15.75
CA ASN A 22 17.00 5.00 15.79
C ASN A 22 16.53 6.10 14.82
N LYS A 23 16.72 5.92 13.51
CA LYS A 23 15.92 6.62 12.51
C LYS A 23 15.21 5.62 11.63
N GLN A 24 13.91 5.50 11.91
CA GLN A 24 12.90 5.05 11.02
C GLN A 24 13.22 5.40 9.57
N SER A 25 13.51 4.43 8.79
CA SER A 25 13.03 4.18 7.44
C SER A 25 14.09 3.49 6.58
N GLY A 26 13.94 2.20 6.40
CA GLY A 26 14.22 1.60 5.12
C GLY A 26 13.19 2.06 4.07
N GLY A 27 12.82 3.35 4.05
CA GLY A 27 11.94 3.98 3.07
C GLY A 27 12.73 4.34 1.83
N ASP A 28 12.07 4.23 0.68
CA ASP A 28 12.58 4.71 -0.60
C ASP A 28 12.80 6.23 -0.51
N ASN A 29 14.07 6.67 -0.44
CA ASN A 29 14.43 8.08 -0.30
C ASN A 29 14.07 8.93 -1.52
N ALA A 30 13.71 8.33 -2.64
CA ALA A 30 13.16 9.03 -3.79
C ALA A 30 11.71 9.52 -3.54
N ILE A 31 11.01 9.01 -2.52
CA ILE A 31 9.71 9.52 -2.11
C ILE A 31 9.90 10.74 -1.21
N TYR A 32 9.39 11.89 -1.64
CA TYR A 32 9.46 13.11 -0.84
C TYR A 32 8.45 13.09 0.31
N PRO A 33 8.90 13.18 1.58
CA PRO A 33 8.04 13.03 2.76
C PRO A 33 7.38 14.35 3.18
N HIS A 34 6.56 14.97 2.32
CA HIS A 34 5.89 16.25 2.60
C HIS A 34 5.07 16.25 3.90
N TRP A 35 4.64 15.07 4.39
CA TRP A 35 3.94 14.95 5.67
C TRP A 35 4.83 15.24 6.89
N ASN A 36 6.17 15.18 6.73
CA ASN A 36 7.15 15.50 7.78
C ASN A 36 7.44 17.00 7.89
N MET A 37 6.90 17.83 7.01
CA MET A 37 7.05 19.29 7.11
C MET A 37 6.56 19.80 8.47
N ALA A 38 7.19 20.85 9.00
CA ALA A 38 6.71 21.55 10.16
C ALA A 38 5.36 22.24 9.86
N GLU A 39 4.55 22.45 10.90
CA GLU A 39 3.33 23.23 10.77
C GLU A 39 3.64 24.67 10.36
N GLY A 40 2.86 25.23 9.44
CA GLY A 40 3.07 26.55 8.86
C GLY A 40 4.08 26.60 7.72
N SER A 41 4.84 25.51 7.46
CA SER A 41 5.78 25.46 6.35
C SER A 41 5.10 25.14 5.01
N GLU A 42 5.82 25.47 3.93
CA GLU A 42 5.38 25.29 2.56
C GLU A 42 6.51 24.68 1.73
N VAL A 43 6.18 23.75 0.85
CA VAL A 43 7.08 23.18 -0.16
C VAL A 43 6.57 23.56 -1.55
N VAL A 44 7.49 23.91 -2.44
CA VAL A 44 7.16 24.20 -3.84
C VAL A 44 7.61 23.04 -4.71
N LEU A 45 6.68 22.49 -5.48
CA LEU A 45 6.88 21.33 -6.33
C LEU A 45 6.65 21.69 -7.79
N ARG A 46 7.47 21.13 -8.69
CA ARG A 46 7.22 21.12 -10.11
C ARG A 46 6.85 19.71 -10.53
N PHE A 47 5.59 19.45 -10.85
CA PHE A 47 5.18 18.17 -11.39
C PHE A 47 5.68 17.97 -12.82
N LEU A 48 5.97 16.71 -13.15
CA LEU A 48 6.43 16.26 -14.45
C LEU A 48 5.42 15.25 -15.05
N PRO A 49 5.39 15.08 -16.37
CA PRO A 49 4.55 14.07 -16.99
C PRO A 49 4.99 12.65 -16.63
N ASP A 50 4.14 11.65 -16.86
CA ASP A 50 4.52 10.25 -16.84
C ASP A 50 5.47 9.94 -18.01
N SER A 51 6.40 9.00 -17.84
CA SER A 51 7.23 8.54 -18.97
C SER A 51 6.45 7.70 -19.98
N ASP A 52 5.31 7.14 -19.60
CA ASP A 52 4.42 6.39 -20.46
C ASP A 52 3.66 7.37 -21.41
N PRO A 53 3.94 7.37 -22.72
CA PRO A 53 3.29 8.28 -23.66
C PRO A 53 1.78 8.03 -23.81
N GLU A 54 1.31 6.83 -23.47
CA GLU A 54 -0.12 6.48 -23.50
C GLU A 54 -0.84 6.91 -22.21
N ALA A 55 -0.11 7.40 -21.20
CA ALA A 55 -0.72 7.85 -19.95
C ALA A 55 -1.49 9.17 -20.17
N THR A 56 -2.80 9.12 -19.98
CA THR A 56 -3.67 10.32 -20.05
C THR A 56 -3.37 11.30 -18.92
N PHE A 57 -2.97 10.78 -17.73
CA PHE A 57 -2.75 11.58 -16.54
C PHE A 57 -1.28 11.52 -16.12
N PHE A 58 -0.77 12.62 -15.60
CA PHE A 58 0.56 12.71 -14.99
C PHE A 58 0.60 12.22 -13.54
N TRP A 59 -0.35 11.38 -13.15
CA TRP A 59 -0.42 10.66 -11.88
C TRP A 59 -1.06 9.29 -12.05
N LYS A 60 -0.82 8.42 -11.06
CA LYS A 60 -1.51 7.12 -10.95
C LYS A 60 -2.25 7.03 -9.61
N GLU A 61 -3.48 6.56 -9.63
CA GLU A 61 -4.27 6.29 -8.43
C GLU A 61 -3.82 5.00 -7.77
N ARG A 62 -3.72 4.99 -6.45
CA ARG A 62 -3.36 3.83 -5.66
C ARG A 62 -4.35 3.64 -4.52
N LEU A 63 -4.87 2.42 -4.37
CA LEU A 63 -5.77 2.02 -3.29
C LEU A 63 -5.09 1.00 -2.39
N MET A 64 -4.90 1.34 -1.12
CA MET A 64 -4.28 0.49 -0.12
C MET A 64 -5.20 0.31 1.08
N ILE A 65 -5.10 -0.84 1.75
CA ILE A 65 -5.74 -1.10 3.04
C ILE A 65 -4.64 -1.13 4.10
N LYS A 66 -4.91 -0.51 5.25
CA LYS A 66 -3.99 -0.50 6.40
C LYS A 66 -4.46 -1.54 7.40
N LEU A 67 -3.58 -2.48 7.73
CA LEU A 67 -3.81 -3.52 8.72
C LEU A 67 -2.95 -3.23 9.95
N PRO A 68 -3.53 -2.68 11.04
CA PRO A 68 -2.81 -2.42 12.27
C PRO A 68 -2.71 -3.70 13.12
N PHE A 69 -1.51 -4.04 13.55
CA PHE A 69 -1.22 -5.16 14.45
C PHE A 69 -0.71 -4.65 15.80
N ALA A 70 -0.94 -5.41 16.86
CA ALA A 70 -0.52 -5.04 18.21
C ALA A 70 1.01 -4.96 18.38
N GLY A 71 1.76 -5.65 17.53
CA GLY A 71 3.22 -5.69 17.51
C GLY A 71 3.71 -6.72 16.51
N ILE A 72 4.95 -7.18 16.67
CA ILE A 72 5.56 -8.25 15.87
C ILE A 72 5.74 -9.48 16.76
N LYS A 73 5.21 -10.61 16.34
CA LYS A 73 5.30 -11.90 17.06
C LYS A 73 6.77 -12.31 17.23
N GLY A 74 7.12 -12.75 18.42
CA GLY A 74 8.48 -13.13 18.75
C GLY A 74 9.42 -11.98 19.15
N GLN A 75 8.93 -10.72 19.15
CA GLN A 75 9.69 -9.58 19.66
C GLN A 75 9.10 -9.11 20.99
N THR A 76 9.93 -9.11 22.04
CA THR A 76 9.57 -8.52 23.32
C THR A 76 9.54 -7.00 23.16
N ASP A 77 8.53 -6.32 23.72
CA ASP A 77 8.34 -4.86 23.64
C ASP A 77 8.16 -4.29 22.22
N SER A 78 7.65 -5.10 21.29
CA SER A 78 7.32 -4.63 19.95
C SER A 78 6.20 -3.58 19.99
N ARG A 79 6.46 -2.44 19.33
CA ARG A 79 5.42 -1.39 19.15
C ARG A 79 4.38 -1.84 18.13
N PRO A 80 3.14 -1.30 18.21
CA PRO A 80 2.14 -1.53 17.18
C PRO A 80 2.70 -1.22 15.79
N VAL A 81 2.44 -2.10 14.83
CA VAL A 81 2.89 -1.96 13.45
C VAL A 81 1.68 -1.94 12.51
N THR A 82 1.80 -1.24 11.40
CA THR A 82 0.76 -1.20 10.37
C THR A 82 1.33 -1.73 9.07
N VAL A 83 0.72 -2.79 8.55
CA VAL A 83 1.06 -3.34 7.23
C VAL A 83 0.10 -2.77 6.19
N ASN A 84 0.65 -2.31 5.06
CA ASN A 84 -0.14 -1.82 3.95
C ASN A 84 -0.28 -2.92 2.90
N VAL A 85 -1.50 -3.29 2.55
CA VAL A 85 -1.80 -4.27 1.52
C VAL A 85 -2.59 -3.63 0.38
N PRO A 86 -2.43 -4.07 -0.88
CA PRO A 86 -3.20 -3.54 -2.00
C PRO A 86 -4.68 -3.92 -1.89
N CYS A 87 -5.54 -2.98 -2.27
CA CYS A 87 -6.98 -3.23 -2.37
C CYS A 87 -7.31 -3.81 -3.75
N MET A 88 -8.04 -4.93 -3.80
CA MET A 88 -8.40 -5.59 -5.06
C MET A 88 -9.26 -4.73 -5.99
N GLU A 89 -10.02 -3.77 -5.43
CA GLU A 89 -10.79 -2.82 -6.25
C GLU A 89 -9.91 -1.92 -7.14
N MET A 90 -8.60 -1.78 -6.84
CA MET A 90 -7.66 -1.09 -7.71
C MET A 90 -7.49 -1.79 -9.07
N TYR A 91 -7.72 -3.09 -9.09
CA TYR A 91 -7.60 -3.94 -10.29
C TYR A 91 -8.97 -4.28 -10.90
N GLY A 92 -10.04 -3.61 -10.46
CA GLY A 92 -11.41 -3.85 -10.92
C GLY A 92 -12.08 -5.10 -10.34
N GLU A 93 -11.49 -5.70 -9.31
CA GLU A 93 -12.00 -6.92 -8.69
C GLU A 93 -12.60 -6.65 -7.31
N ALA A 94 -13.50 -7.55 -6.89
CA ALA A 94 -14.09 -7.48 -5.56
C ALA A 94 -13.03 -7.73 -4.49
N CYS A 95 -12.98 -6.86 -3.48
CA CYS A 95 -12.03 -6.99 -2.37
C CYS A 95 -12.71 -7.69 -1.18
N PRO A 96 -12.24 -8.87 -0.72
CA PRO A 96 -12.88 -9.62 0.36
C PRO A 96 -12.90 -8.82 1.66
N VAL A 97 -11.83 -8.12 2.00
CA VAL A 97 -11.76 -7.24 3.18
C VAL A 97 -12.84 -6.14 3.12
N LEU A 98 -13.02 -5.49 1.96
CA LEU A 98 -14.02 -4.44 1.83
C LEU A 98 -15.45 -4.98 1.80
N GLN A 99 -15.69 -6.20 1.32
CA GLN A 99 -17.00 -6.84 1.37
C GLN A 99 -17.45 -7.01 2.83
N GLU A 100 -16.56 -7.44 3.70
CA GLU A 100 -16.86 -7.57 5.14
C GLU A 100 -17.00 -6.21 5.82
N VAL A 101 -16.06 -5.30 5.63
CA VAL A 101 -16.04 -3.98 6.24
C VAL A 101 -17.25 -3.12 5.85
N ARG A 102 -17.80 -3.30 4.64
CA ARG A 102 -19.04 -2.59 4.22
C ARG A 102 -20.22 -2.85 5.14
N GLY A 103 -20.31 -4.06 5.70
CA GLY A 103 -21.35 -4.39 6.67
C GLY A 103 -21.25 -3.57 7.97
N TRP A 104 -20.03 -3.25 8.38
CA TRP A 104 -19.75 -2.54 9.63
C TRP A 104 -20.21 -1.08 9.63
N PHE A 105 -20.30 -0.43 8.47
CA PHE A 105 -20.82 0.95 8.37
C PHE A 105 -22.33 1.05 8.63
N LYS A 106 -23.06 -0.07 8.68
CA LYS A 106 -24.48 -0.10 9.04
C LYS A 106 -24.69 -0.07 10.56
N ASP A 107 -23.66 -0.38 11.33
CA ASP A 107 -23.69 -0.38 12.79
C ASP A 107 -22.83 0.80 13.31
N PRO A 108 -23.44 1.79 14.00
CA PRO A 108 -22.72 2.92 14.57
C PRO A 108 -21.57 2.52 15.51
N ALA A 109 -21.70 1.36 16.21
CA ALA A 109 -20.65 0.86 17.11
C ALA A 109 -19.41 0.36 16.35
N LEU A 110 -19.58 -0.13 15.11
CA LEU A 110 -18.51 -0.66 14.27
C LEU A 110 -17.98 0.36 13.23
N GLU A 111 -18.64 1.50 13.06
CA GLU A 111 -18.27 2.50 12.05
C GLU A 111 -16.81 2.94 12.18
N GLN A 112 -16.34 3.22 13.39
CA GLN A 112 -14.96 3.64 13.61
C GLN A 112 -13.96 2.54 13.27
N GLN A 113 -14.29 1.29 13.57
CA GLN A 113 -13.49 0.14 13.19
C GLN A 113 -13.49 -0.02 11.67
N GLY A 114 -14.64 0.08 11.01
CA GLY A 114 -14.75 0.07 9.57
C GLY A 114 -13.88 1.14 8.90
N ARG A 115 -13.84 2.34 9.45
CA ARG A 115 -12.98 3.44 8.97
C ARG A 115 -11.49 3.11 9.04
N LYS A 116 -11.02 2.30 9.98
CA LYS A 116 -9.60 1.89 10.09
C LYS A 116 -9.20 1.02 8.92
N TYR A 117 -10.03 0.02 8.57
CA TYR A 117 -9.77 -0.97 7.53
C TYR A 117 -10.27 -0.57 6.15
N TRP A 118 -10.94 0.58 6.02
CA TRP A 118 -11.40 1.07 4.73
C TRP A 118 -10.22 1.45 3.83
N LYS A 119 -10.37 1.20 2.54
CA LYS A 119 -9.36 1.56 1.53
C LYS A 119 -8.93 3.01 1.65
N LYS A 120 -7.62 3.23 1.63
CA LYS A 120 -7.00 4.55 1.61
C LYS A 120 -6.56 4.87 0.18
N ARG A 121 -7.13 5.93 -0.37
CA ARG A 121 -6.80 6.43 -1.69
C ARG A 121 -5.59 7.35 -1.62
N SER A 122 -4.67 7.21 -2.54
CA SER A 122 -3.54 8.11 -2.74
C SER A 122 -3.19 8.18 -4.21
N TYR A 123 -2.45 9.20 -4.60
CA TYR A 123 -2.06 9.46 -5.97
C TYR A 123 -0.55 9.61 -6.04
N ILE A 124 0.08 8.92 -6.98
CA ILE A 124 1.52 8.95 -7.19
C ILE A 124 1.81 9.94 -8.30
N PHE A 125 2.64 10.92 -8.00
CA PHE A 125 3.18 11.91 -8.92
C PHE A 125 4.69 11.82 -8.94
N GLN A 126 5.31 12.43 -9.96
CA GLN A 126 6.75 12.69 -10.00
C GLN A 126 7.03 14.16 -10.30
N GLY A 127 8.22 14.62 -9.95
CA GLY A 127 8.62 15.99 -10.20
C GLY A 127 9.81 16.43 -9.37
N PHE A 128 10.11 17.72 -9.44
CA PHE A 128 11.16 18.38 -8.68
C PHE A 128 10.62 19.03 -7.41
N VAL A 129 11.48 19.15 -6.41
CA VAL A 129 11.26 19.99 -5.23
C VAL A 129 12.02 21.31 -5.46
N ALA A 130 11.31 22.37 -5.85
CA ALA A 130 11.90 23.66 -6.16
C ALA A 130 12.30 24.42 -4.87
N GLU A 131 11.46 24.35 -3.84
CA GLU A 131 11.77 24.91 -2.51
C GLU A 131 11.49 23.83 -1.46
N ASN A 132 12.52 23.44 -0.71
CA ASN A 132 12.45 22.37 0.28
C ASN A 132 12.58 22.90 1.71
N PRO A 133 11.51 22.90 2.53
CA PRO A 133 11.56 23.31 3.93
C PRO A 133 12.08 22.18 4.86
N ILE A 134 12.27 20.96 4.34
CA ILE A 134 12.70 19.80 5.13
C ILE A 134 14.22 19.69 5.04
N SER A 135 14.90 19.61 6.19
CA SER A 135 16.29 19.21 6.23
C SER A 135 16.37 17.69 6.03
N GLU A 136 16.90 17.26 4.90
CA GLU A 136 17.10 15.85 4.58
C GLU A 136 18.55 15.46 4.87
N ASP A 137 18.77 14.38 5.64
CA ASP A 137 20.10 13.88 5.96
C ASP A 137 20.83 13.34 4.71
N THR A 138 20.05 12.86 3.73
CA THR A 138 20.57 12.31 2.48
C THR A 138 19.64 12.68 1.33
N THR A 139 20.12 13.47 0.41
CA THR A 139 19.40 13.80 -0.83
C THR A 139 19.59 12.65 -1.83
N PRO A 140 18.57 12.16 -2.53
CA PRO A 140 18.75 11.15 -3.55
C PRO A 140 19.59 11.69 -4.72
N GLU A 141 20.35 10.81 -5.35
CA GLU A 141 21.17 11.14 -6.52
C GLU A 141 20.30 11.63 -7.69
N ASN A 142 19.15 10.97 -7.91
CA ASN A 142 18.16 11.43 -8.87
C ASN A 142 17.28 12.51 -8.23
N PRO A 143 17.32 13.77 -8.72
CA PRO A 143 16.52 14.85 -8.17
C PRO A 143 15.04 14.76 -8.54
N ILE A 144 14.64 13.87 -9.47
CA ILE A 144 13.24 13.60 -9.79
C ILE A 144 12.64 12.77 -8.65
N ARG A 145 11.83 13.43 -7.82
CA ARG A 145 11.21 12.83 -6.64
C ARG A 145 9.82 12.30 -6.96
N ARG A 146 9.39 11.32 -6.18
CA ARG A 146 8.00 10.84 -6.22
C ARG A 146 7.22 11.40 -5.05
N PHE A 147 5.95 11.71 -5.29
CA PHE A 147 5.04 12.28 -4.30
C PHE A 147 3.83 11.37 -4.12
N ILE A 148 3.55 11.01 -2.88
CA ILE A 148 2.34 10.24 -2.53
C ILE A 148 1.31 11.21 -1.99
N ILE A 149 0.46 11.72 -2.86
CA ILE A 149 -0.52 12.77 -2.58
C ILE A 149 -1.81 12.16 -2.03
N GLY A 150 -2.28 12.71 -0.92
CA GLY A 150 -3.57 12.35 -0.31
C GLY A 150 -4.77 12.99 -1.03
N PRO A 151 -6.00 12.50 -0.73
CA PRO A 151 -7.21 12.99 -1.39
C PRO A 151 -7.44 14.50 -1.23
N GLN A 152 -7.09 15.09 -0.08
CA GLN A 152 -7.30 16.52 0.18
C GLN A 152 -6.52 17.40 -0.81
N ILE A 153 -5.22 17.14 -0.95
CA ILE A 153 -4.37 17.87 -1.91
C ILE A 153 -4.82 17.56 -3.35
N PHE A 154 -5.17 16.31 -3.63
CA PHE A 154 -5.61 15.91 -4.96
C PHE A 154 -6.90 16.61 -5.40
N GLN A 155 -7.84 16.88 -4.50
CA GLN A 155 -9.05 17.65 -4.85
C GLN A 155 -8.70 19.07 -5.29
N ILE A 156 -7.69 19.70 -4.71
CA ILE A 156 -7.21 21.02 -5.11
C ILE A 156 -6.59 20.94 -6.52
N ILE A 157 -5.74 19.93 -6.75
CA ILE A 157 -5.13 19.69 -8.07
C ILE A 157 -6.21 19.48 -9.13
N LYS A 158 -7.16 18.56 -8.84
CA LYS A 158 -8.26 18.26 -9.75
C LYS A 158 -9.15 19.48 -10.02
N GLY A 159 -9.47 20.26 -8.97
CA GLY A 159 -10.29 21.47 -9.11
C GLY A 159 -9.69 22.45 -10.11
N ALA A 160 -8.38 22.69 -10.02
CA ALA A 160 -7.69 23.59 -10.93
C ALA A 160 -7.60 23.03 -12.37
N LEU A 161 -7.38 21.71 -12.53
CA LEU A 161 -7.36 21.08 -13.87
C LEU A 161 -8.74 21.10 -14.57
N MET A 162 -9.82 21.26 -13.80
CA MET A 162 -11.17 21.41 -14.33
C MET A 162 -11.55 22.88 -14.56
N ASP A 163 -10.67 23.80 -14.19
CA ASP A 163 -10.89 25.24 -14.38
C ASP A 163 -10.64 25.60 -15.87
N PRO A 164 -11.62 26.19 -16.55
CA PRO A 164 -11.45 26.61 -17.95
C PRO A 164 -10.39 27.71 -18.16
N GLU A 165 -9.98 28.42 -17.08
CA GLU A 165 -8.90 29.42 -17.15
C GLU A 165 -7.50 28.76 -17.20
N MET A 166 -7.39 27.47 -16.93
CA MET A 166 -6.14 26.72 -17.08
C MET A 166 -5.98 26.27 -18.53
N GLU A 167 -5.28 27.04 -19.33
CA GLU A 167 -5.10 26.79 -20.76
C GLU A 167 -4.03 25.73 -21.05
N GLU A 168 -2.98 25.64 -20.20
CA GLU A 168 -1.85 24.74 -20.40
C GLU A 168 -1.74 23.70 -19.29
N LEU A 169 -1.15 22.56 -19.62
CA LEU A 169 -0.88 21.54 -18.60
C LEU A 169 0.14 22.04 -17.57
N PRO A 170 -0.10 21.86 -16.28
CA PRO A 170 0.85 22.25 -15.24
C PRO A 170 2.24 21.64 -15.40
N THR A 171 2.34 20.51 -16.11
CA THR A 171 3.57 19.78 -16.37
C THR A 171 4.30 20.25 -17.63
N ASP A 172 3.77 21.25 -18.37
CA ASP A 172 4.43 21.80 -19.54
C ASP A 172 5.82 22.36 -19.19
N TYR A 173 6.82 22.08 -20.05
CA TYR A 173 8.21 22.44 -19.77
C TYR A 173 8.49 23.94 -19.92
N VAL A 174 7.67 24.66 -20.68
CA VAL A 174 7.86 26.08 -20.96
C VAL A 174 6.88 26.96 -20.16
N ARG A 175 5.60 26.58 -20.19
CA ARG A 175 4.49 27.36 -19.60
C ARG A 175 3.86 26.69 -18.39
N GLY A 176 4.44 25.60 -17.87
CA GLY A 176 3.89 24.93 -16.71
C GLY A 176 3.96 25.76 -15.44
N VAL A 177 3.26 25.31 -14.39
CA VAL A 177 3.14 25.99 -13.12
C VAL A 177 3.56 25.11 -11.95
N ASP A 178 4.17 25.74 -10.93
CA ASP A 178 4.55 25.04 -9.72
C ASP A 178 3.35 24.89 -8.77
N PHE A 179 3.36 23.83 -7.97
CA PHE A 179 2.35 23.54 -6.96
C PHE A 179 2.94 23.73 -5.56
N ARG A 180 2.25 24.47 -4.70
CA ARG A 180 2.65 24.73 -3.33
C ARG A 180 1.83 23.88 -2.38
N ILE A 181 2.49 22.98 -1.65
CA ILE A 181 1.87 22.24 -0.55
C ILE A 181 2.16 22.99 0.73
N LYS A 182 1.12 23.49 1.37
CA LYS A 182 1.20 24.17 2.66
C LYS A 182 0.58 23.31 3.74
N LYS A 183 1.36 23.03 4.80
CA LYS A 183 0.87 22.26 5.94
C LYS A 183 0.44 23.19 7.05
N THR A 184 -0.81 23.07 7.45
CA THR A 184 -1.41 23.73 8.61
C THR A 184 -2.00 22.70 9.56
N SER A 185 -2.57 23.12 10.67
CA SER A 185 -3.25 22.25 11.62
C SER A 185 -4.71 22.67 11.75
N LYS A 186 -5.60 21.69 11.77
CA LYS A 186 -7.02 21.89 12.02
C LYS A 186 -7.55 20.78 12.93
N GLY A 187 -8.00 21.16 14.13
CA GLY A 187 -8.50 20.20 15.09
C GLY A 187 -7.46 19.15 15.54
N GLY A 188 -6.16 19.53 15.58
CA GLY A 188 -5.07 18.60 15.96
C GLY A 188 -4.58 17.69 14.83
N TYR A 189 -5.13 17.81 13.63
CA TYR A 189 -4.72 17.03 12.46
C TYR A 189 -4.07 17.91 11.41
N ALA A 190 -3.12 17.34 10.64
CA ALA A 190 -2.52 18.02 9.50
C ALA A 190 -3.59 18.38 8.46
N ASP A 191 -3.61 19.63 8.06
CA ASP A 191 -4.49 20.19 7.06
C ASP A 191 -3.69 20.79 5.90
N TYR A 192 -4.07 20.47 4.68
CA TYR A 192 -3.42 20.91 3.44
C TYR A 192 -4.37 21.72 2.56
N SER A 193 -5.52 22.16 3.09
CA SER A 193 -6.57 22.87 2.34
C SER A 193 -6.13 24.19 1.75
N THR A 194 -5.06 24.78 2.28
CA THR A 194 -4.48 26.06 1.82
C THR A 194 -3.38 25.90 0.75
N SER A 195 -3.14 24.65 0.30
CA SER A 195 -2.25 24.39 -0.83
C SER A 195 -2.83 24.96 -2.13
N ALA A 196 -2.00 25.37 -3.06
CA ALA A 196 -2.45 26.02 -4.29
C ALA A 196 -1.42 25.93 -5.41
N TRP A 197 -1.86 26.09 -6.64
CA TRP A 197 -0.99 26.33 -7.78
C TRP A 197 -0.40 27.74 -7.72
N SER A 198 0.83 27.87 -8.20
CA SER A 198 1.43 29.17 -8.43
C SER A 198 0.65 29.93 -9.51
N ARG A 199 0.55 31.24 -9.38
CA ARG A 199 -0.13 32.09 -10.37
C ARG A 199 0.75 32.43 -11.57
N ARG A 200 2.04 32.10 -11.50
CA ARG A 200 3.02 32.42 -12.54
C ARG A 200 3.47 31.14 -13.20
N GLU A 201 3.47 31.17 -14.52
CA GLU A 201 4.13 30.17 -15.33
C GLU A 201 5.65 30.22 -15.09
N ARG A 202 6.28 29.08 -15.13
CA ARG A 202 7.72 28.94 -15.01
C ARG A 202 8.20 27.85 -15.96
N ALA A 203 9.14 28.16 -16.84
CA ALA A 203 9.85 27.12 -17.59
C ALA A 203 10.68 26.27 -16.61
N ILE A 204 10.92 25.02 -16.96
CA ILE A 204 11.90 24.20 -16.23
C ILE A 204 13.29 24.82 -16.38
N THR A 205 14.11 24.73 -15.33
CA THR A 205 15.48 25.25 -15.35
C THR A 205 16.39 24.36 -16.18
N GLU A 206 17.58 24.85 -16.55
CA GLU A 206 18.56 24.01 -17.29
C GLU A 206 19.08 22.86 -16.42
N GLU A 207 19.15 23.01 -15.09
CA GLU A 207 19.48 21.94 -14.16
C GLU A 207 18.39 20.88 -14.13
N GLU A 208 17.11 21.28 -14.07
CA GLU A 208 15.94 20.36 -14.10
C GLU A 208 15.91 19.61 -15.43
N LYS A 209 16.23 20.26 -16.55
CA LYS A 209 16.28 19.67 -17.89
C LYS A 209 17.44 18.68 -18.00
N THR A 210 18.62 19.06 -17.52
CA THR A 210 19.79 18.17 -17.48
C THR A 210 19.51 16.92 -16.65
N ALA A 211 18.76 17.06 -15.53
CA ALA A 211 18.37 15.94 -14.70
C ALA A 211 17.39 15.00 -15.40
N ILE A 212 16.43 15.55 -16.17
CA ILE A 212 15.52 14.73 -16.99
C ILE A 212 16.30 13.97 -18.07
N ASP A 213 17.24 14.62 -18.74
CA ASP A 213 18.06 14.00 -19.78
C ASP A 213 18.98 12.90 -19.21
N ALA A 214 19.51 13.10 -18.00
CA ALA A 214 20.43 12.16 -17.34
C ALA A 214 19.71 10.93 -16.74
N HIS A 215 18.58 11.12 -16.10
CA HIS A 215 17.88 10.07 -15.32
C HIS A 215 16.62 9.54 -16.01
N GLY A 216 16.05 10.29 -16.95
CA GLY A 216 14.75 9.98 -17.55
C GLY A 216 13.59 10.21 -16.58
N LEU A 217 12.38 10.23 -17.10
CA LEU A 217 11.17 10.23 -16.31
C LEU A 217 10.83 8.82 -15.82
N HIS A 218 10.20 8.71 -14.69
CA HIS A 218 9.71 7.43 -14.19
C HIS A 218 8.39 7.05 -14.87
N ASN A 219 8.24 5.76 -15.18
CA ASN A 219 6.93 5.17 -15.46
C ASN A 219 6.22 4.98 -14.12
N LEU A 220 5.16 5.75 -13.88
CA LEU A 220 4.47 5.74 -12.59
C LEU A 220 3.73 4.43 -12.31
N ASN A 221 3.48 3.60 -13.35
CA ASN A 221 2.91 2.27 -13.17
C ASN A 221 3.84 1.33 -12.37
N ASP A 222 5.18 1.51 -12.49
CA ASP A 222 6.16 0.68 -11.81
C ASP A 222 6.12 0.84 -10.27
N PHE A 223 5.52 1.92 -9.79
CA PHE A 223 5.37 2.23 -8.37
C PHE A 223 4.00 1.86 -7.80
N LEU A 224 3.13 1.33 -8.64
CA LEU A 224 1.90 0.70 -8.16
C LEU A 224 2.20 -0.68 -7.59
N PRO A 225 1.49 -1.12 -6.55
CA PRO A 225 1.60 -2.50 -6.09
C PRO A 225 1.17 -3.44 -7.22
N LYS A 226 1.89 -4.56 -7.34
CA LYS A 226 1.50 -5.63 -8.27
C LYS A 226 0.16 -6.22 -7.84
N LYS A 227 -0.63 -6.68 -8.81
CA LYS A 227 -1.88 -7.38 -8.54
C LYS A 227 -1.59 -8.63 -7.71
N PRO A 228 -2.20 -8.77 -6.54
CA PRO A 228 -2.05 -9.98 -5.74
C PRO A 228 -2.57 -11.23 -6.47
N SER A 229 -1.85 -12.32 -6.34
CA SER A 229 -2.31 -13.65 -6.74
C SER A 229 -3.42 -14.14 -5.81
N ASP A 230 -4.15 -15.20 -6.20
CA ASP A 230 -5.21 -15.79 -5.39
C ASP A 230 -4.72 -16.25 -4.00
N VAL A 231 -3.46 -16.69 -3.91
CA VAL A 231 -2.82 -17.04 -2.64
C VAL A 231 -2.60 -15.80 -1.78
N GLU A 232 -2.09 -14.73 -2.37
CA GLU A 232 -1.85 -13.46 -1.66
C GLU A 232 -3.16 -12.81 -1.22
N VAL A 233 -4.25 -12.93 -1.99
CA VAL A 233 -5.59 -12.46 -1.59
C VAL A 233 -6.08 -13.19 -0.35
N LYS A 234 -5.89 -14.51 -0.26
CA LYS A 234 -6.20 -15.30 0.95
C LYS A 234 -5.35 -14.85 2.14
N VAL A 235 -4.05 -14.63 1.91
CA VAL A 235 -3.15 -14.10 2.94
C VAL A 235 -3.58 -12.71 3.42
N ILE A 236 -4.02 -11.82 2.53
CA ILE A 236 -4.58 -10.51 2.89
C ILE A 236 -5.81 -10.68 3.80
N GLN A 237 -6.68 -11.62 3.49
CA GLN A 237 -7.86 -11.90 4.31
C GLN A 237 -7.48 -12.44 5.69
N GLU A 238 -6.55 -13.40 5.77
CA GLU A 238 -6.04 -13.92 7.04
C GLU A 238 -5.35 -12.84 7.89
N MET A 239 -4.56 -11.97 7.24
CA MET A 239 -3.93 -10.80 7.90
C MET A 239 -4.98 -9.81 8.42
N PHE A 240 -6.05 -9.60 7.67
CA PHE A 240 -7.15 -8.75 8.10
C PHE A 240 -7.85 -9.33 9.34
N GLU A 241 -8.16 -10.62 9.34
CA GLU A 241 -8.77 -11.32 10.47
C GLU A 241 -7.88 -11.21 11.72
N ALA A 242 -6.60 -11.58 11.61
CA ALA A 242 -5.62 -11.46 12.69
C ALA A 242 -5.47 -10.00 13.21
N SER A 243 -5.53 -9.02 12.30
CA SER A 243 -5.50 -7.60 12.66
C SER A 243 -6.76 -7.15 13.42
N VAL A 244 -7.93 -7.64 13.02
CA VAL A 244 -9.22 -7.35 13.68
C VAL A 244 -9.23 -7.95 15.07
N ASP A 245 -8.73 -9.18 15.23
CA ASP A 245 -8.60 -9.87 16.52
C ASP A 245 -7.52 -9.25 17.41
N GLY A 246 -6.73 -8.30 16.87
CA GLY A 246 -5.69 -7.55 17.56
C GLY A 246 -4.47 -8.39 17.89
N GLU A 247 -4.22 -9.39 17.07
CA GLU A 247 -3.03 -10.21 17.16
C GLU A 247 -1.75 -9.41 16.80
N ALA A 248 -0.60 -9.98 17.16
CA ALA A 248 0.68 -9.49 16.67
C ALA A 248 0.90 -9.98 15.22
N TYR A 249 1.56 -9.16 14.41
CA TYR A 249 1.98 -9.56 13.06
C TYR A 249 2.94 -10.74 13.12
N ASP A 250 2.62 -11.82 12.41
CA ASP A 250 3.43 -13.03 12.34
C ASP A 250 4.38 -12.97 11.12
N PRO A 251 5.70 -12.74 11.33
CA PRO A 251 6.66 -12.65 10.23
C PRO A 251 6.88 -13.97 9.50
N GLU A 252 6.74 -15.12 10.18
CA GLU A 252 6.94 -16.43 9.57
C GLU A 252 5.80 -16.78 8.62
N ARG A 253 4.57 -16.36 8.99
CA ARG A 253 3.37 -16.61 8.20
C ARG A 253 3.19 -15.63 7.05
N PHE A 254 3.38 -14.33 7.31
CA PHE A 254 3.02 -13.27 6.39
C PHE A 254 4.23 -12.60 5.70
N GLY A 255 5.43 -12.69 6.30
CA GLY A 255 6.61 -11.91 5.90
C GLY A 255 7.12 -12.17 4.48
N GLN A 256 6.79 -13.32 3.90
CA GLN A 256 7.13 -13.63 2.50
C GLN A 256 6.21 -12.90 1.49
N TYR A 257 5.00 -12.52 1.90
CA TYR A 257 4.01 -11.84 1.07
C TYR A 257 3.94 -10.34 1.35
N PHE A 258 3.62 -9.97 2.58
CA PHE A 258 3.44 -8.57 2.98
C PHE A 258 4.19 -8.28 4.26
N ARG A 259 5.25 -7.50 4.18
CA ARG A 259 6.14 -7.23 5.32
C ARG A 259 5.68 -6.04 6.15
N ALA A 260 5.91 -6.14 7.45
CA ALA A 260 5.79 -4.99 8.32
C ALA A 260 6.92 -3.97 8.05
N PRO A 261 6.65 -2.66 8.18
CA PRO A 261 7.66 -1.63 8.02
C PRO A 261 8.87 -1.88 8.93
N GLY A 262 10.08 -1.69 8.39
CA GLY A 262 11.33 -1.87 9.13
C GLY A 262 11.86 -3.32 9.20
N MET A 263 11.17 -4.29 8.62
CA MET A 263 11.67 -5.66 8.51
C MET A 263 12.53 -5.84 7.26
N SER A 264 13.76 -6.31 7.45
CA SER A 264 14.65 -6.70 6.37
C SER A 264 14.11 -7.90 5.57
N ALA A 265 14.52 -8.02 4.31
CA ALA A 265 14.21 -9.21 3.52
C ALA A 265 14.80 -10.43 4.24
N PRO A 266 14.08 -11.57 4.30
CA PRO A 266 14.68 -12.81 4.77
C PRO A 266 15.88 -13.13 3.88
N THR A 267 17.05 -13.26 4.49
CA THR A 267 18.29 -13.75 3.87
C THR A 267 18.19 -15.26 3.72
N GLY A 268 17.21 -15.77 2.97
CA GLY A 268 16.95 -17.19 2.77
C GLY A 268 16.59 -17.48 1.33
N ASP A 269 17.17 -18.53 0.81
CA ASP A 269 16.89 -19.10 -0.51
C ASP A 269 15.38 -19.32 -0.67
N PRO A 270 14.70 -18.75 -1.69
CA PRO A 270 13.26 -18.92 -1.91
C PRO A 270 12.82 -20.37 -2.14
N SER A 271 13.76 -21.29 -2.39
CA SER A 271 13.48 -22.72 -2.55
C SER A 271 13.21 -23.50 -1.24
N LYS A 272 13.33 -22.86 -0.08
CA LYS A 272 13.05 -23.46 1.24
C LYS A 272 11.76 -22.95 1.91
N ALA A 273 10.92 -22.23 1.22
CA ALA A 273 9.61 -21.85 1.73
C ALA A 273 8.76 -23.11 1.93
N LYS A 274 8.49 -23.44 3.19
CA LYS A 274 7.65 -24.57 3.59
C LYS A 274 6.24 -24.30 3.06
N ALA A 275 5.80 -25.15 2.12
CA ALA A 275 4.43 -25.14 1.62
C ALA A 275 3.44 -25.26 2.81
N PRO A 276 2.24 -24.65 2.74
CA PRO A 276 1.24 -24.81 3.78
C PRO A 276 0.95 -26.31 3.98
N VAL A 277 1.03 -26.76 5.23
CA VAL A 277 0.79 -28.14 5.62
C VAL A 277 -0.66 -28.45 5.31
N ALA A 278 -0.91 -29.20 4.23
CA ALA A 278 -2.20 -29.81 3.98
C ALA A 278 -2.53 -30.76 5.13
N ALA A 279 -3.74 -30.69 5.64
CA ALA A 279 -4.25 -31.60 6.66
C ALA A 279 -4.11 -33.06 6.20
N PRO A 280 -3.84 -34.02 7.12
CA PRO A 280 -3.60 -35.39 6.75
C PRO A 280 -4.86 -36.03 6.15
N THR A 281 -4.78 -36.34 4.86
CA THR A 281 -5.79 -37.14 4.17
C THR A 281 -5.65 -38.60 4.63
N ALA A 282 -6.70 -39.12 5.26
CA ALA A 282 -6.76 -40.52 5.64
C ALA A 282 -6.72 -41.43 4.40
N THR A 283 -5.83 -42.39 4.41
CA THR A 283 -5.65 -43.43 3.38
C THR A 283 -6.84 -44.36 3.35
N PRO A 284 -7.52 -44.61 2.20
CA PRO A 284 -8.43 -45.74 2.11
C PRO A 284 -7.70 -46.99 1.73
N THR A 285 -7.94 -48.06 2.51
CA THR A 285 -7.52 -49.44 2.28
C THR A 285 -8.32 -50.05 1.11
N PRO A 286 -7.73 -50.87 0.23
CA PRO A 286 -8.44 -51.47 -0.90
C PRO A 286 -9.14 -52.78 -0.50
N VAL A 287 -10.42 -52.94 -0.90
CA VAL A 287 -11.08 -54.23 -0.94
C VAL A 287 -11.82 -54.40 -2.28
N ALA A 288 -11.57 -55.55 -2.85
CA ALA A 288 -11.89 -56.22 -4.08
C ALA A 288 -13.30 -56.04 -4.68
N GLU A 289 -13.34 -56.02 -6.03
CA GLU A 289 -14.48 -56.40 -6.89
C GLU A 289 -14.98 -57.83 -6.66
N PRO A 290 -16.24 -58.24 -7.08
CA PRO A 290 -16.58 -58.37 -8.48
C PRO A 290 -18.06 -58.24 -8.94
N VAL A 291 -18.19 -58.04 -10.26
CA VAL A 291 -19.16 -58.44 -11.32
C VAL A 291 -20.68 -58.11 -11.28
N ALA A 292 -21.04 -57.39 -12.34
CA ALA A 292 -22.12 -57.49 -13.34
C ALA A 292 -23.58 -57.80 -12.96
N SER A 293 -24.54 -56.96 -13.40
CA SER A 293 -25.54 -57.27 -14.43
C SER A 293 -26.67 -56.22 -14.55
N ALA A 294 -26.90 -55.80 -15.81
CA ALA A 294 -28.14 -55.40 -16.45
C ALA A 294 -29.05 -54.22 -15.95
N ALA A 295 -29.22 -53.28 -16.86
CA ALA A 295 -30.24 -52.22 -16.93
C ALA A 295 -31.70 -52.77 -17.07
N PRO A 296 -32.78 -51.95 -16.89
CA PRO A 296 -33.09 -50.82 -17.74
C PRO A 296 -33.68 -49.60 -17.01
N ALA A 297 -33.62 -48.41 -17.70
CA ALA A 297 -34.29 -47.15 -17.43
C ALA A 297 -35.81 -47.17 -17.71
N PRO A 298 -36.59 -46.12 -17.52
CA PRO A 298 -36.31 -44.69 -17.12
C PRO A 298 -37.31 -44.13 -16.07
N THR A 299 -37.08 -42.99 -15.46
CA THR A 299 -37.98 -41.85 -15.41
C THR A 299 -37.32 -40.67 -14.61
N ALA A 300 -37.52 -39.48 -15.14
CA ALA A 300 -36.99 -38.22 -14.67
C ALA A 300 -37.63 -37.78 -13.36
N GLU A 301 -36.82 -37.18 -12.46
CA GLU A 301 -37.25 -36.03 -11.66
C GLU A 301 -35.99 -35.31 -11.10
N ALA A 302 -36.05 -33.99 -11.21
CA ALA A 302 -34.95 -33.08 -10.91
C ALA A 302 -34.74 -32.94 -9.39
N VAL A 303 -33.49 -33.12 -8.93
CA VAL A 303 -33.03 -32.60 -7.63
C VAL A 303 -31.63 -32.05 -7.79
N ALA A 304 -31.44 -30.82 -7.37
CA ALA A 304 -30.24 -30.01 -7.42
C ALA A 304 -29.05 -30.64 -6.65
N PRO A 305 -27.81 -30.33 -7.05
CA PRO A 305 -26.65 -30.81 -6.34
C PRO A 305 -26.42 -30.01 -5.06
N THR A 306 -26.41 -30.71 -3.94
CA THR A 306 -25.90 -30.20 -2.65
C THR A 306 -24.40 -30.06 -2.72
N ALA A 307 -23.93 -28.85 -2.88
CA ALA A 307 -22.55 -28.47 -2.62
C ALA A 307 -22.34 -28.48 -1.09
N SER A 308 -21.36 -29.24 -0.62
CA SER A 308 -20.86 -29.13 0.75
C SER A 308 -20.29 -27.76 0.98
N ALA A 309 -21.04 -26.90 1.64
CA ALA A 309 -20.57 -25.61 2.12
C ALA A 309 -19.75 -25.85 3.40
N THR A 310 -18.51 -25.45 3.37
CA THR A 310 -17.76 -25.06 4.56
C THR A 310 -18.56 -23.90 5.18
N GLU A 311 -19.00 -24.05 6.42
CA GLU A 311 -19.79 -23.03 7.13
C GLU A 311 -18.94 -21.77 7.33
N GLU A 312 -19.03 -20.83 6.40
CA GLU A 312 -18.71 -19.45 6.68
C GLU A 312 -19.84 -18.89 7.56
N LYS A 313 -19.51 -18.54 8.79
CA LYS A 313 -20.45 -17.80 9.67
C LYS A 313 -20.98 -16.59 8.94
N PRO A 314 -22.31 -16.35 8.94
CA PRO A 314 -22.88 -15.19 8.28
C PRO A 314 -22.30 -13.89 8.85
N SER A 315 -22.10 -12.91 7.98
CA SER A 315 -21.47 -11.60 8.26
C SER A 315 -22.03 -10.90 9.53
N SER A 316 -23.30 -11.15 9.89
CA SER A 316 -23.94 -10.61 11.10
C SER A 316 -23.45 -11.27 12.40
N GLU A 317 -23.11 -12.55 12.40
CA GLU A 317 -22.58 -13.24 13.61
C GLU A 317 -21.14 -12.83 13.88
N ARG A 318 -20.31 -12.71 12.83
CA ARG A 318 -18.95 -12.17 12.95
C ARG A 318 -18.94 -10.73 13.46
N ALA A 319 -19.88 -9.89 13.02
CA ALA A 319 -20.03 -8.52 13.54
C ALA A 319 -20.35 -8.51 15.05
N ASN A 320 -21.19 -9.44 15.51
CA ASN A 320 -21.53 -9.58 16.92
C ASN A 320 -20.34 -10.11 17.77
N ASP A 321 -19.56 -11.05 17.23
CA ASP A 321 -18.36 -11.56 17.89
C ASP A 321 -17.31 -10.45 18.03
N ILE A 322 -17.12 -9.60 17.01
CA ILE A 322 -16.22 -8.44 17.04
C ILE A 322 -16.70 -7.41 18.05
N LEU A 323 -18.00 -7.13 18.15
CA LEU A 323 -18.57 -6.25 19.16
C LEU A 323 -18.34 -6.77 20.58
N ALA A 324 -18.46 -8.07 20.79
CA ALA A 324 -18.19 -8.70 22.08
C ALA A 324 -16.71 -8.58 22.46
N MET A 325 -15.79 -8.78 21.52
CA MET A 325 -14.34 -8.61 21.74
C MET A 325 -13.96 -7.15 22.04
N ILE A 326 -14.54 -6.18 21.33
CA ILE A 326 -14.28 -4.75 21.58
C ILE A 326 -14.77 -4.36 22.97
N ARG A 327 -15.93 -4.84 23.38
CA ARG A 327 -16.49 -4.55 24.71
C ARG A 327 -15.65 -5.15 25.83
N ASN A 328 -15.12 -6.36 25.65
CA ASN A 328 -14.22 -7.00 26.63
C ASN A 328 -12.83 -6.35 26.74
N ARG A 329 -12.42 -5.53 25.78
CA ARG A 329 -11.14 -4.79 25.84
C ARG A 329 -11.27 -3.41 26.48
N GLN A 330 -12.49 -2.91 26.67
CA GLN A 330 -12.76 -1.61 27.29
C GLN A 330 -13.15 -1.74 28.78
N SER A 331 -13.32 -2.96 29.27
CA SER A 331 -13.47 -3.31 30.68
C SER A 331 -12.14 -3.79 31.28
#